data_a68c1b8b1d42ee9e4a47b6738a6e65bc
#
_entry.id   a68c1b8b1d42ee9e4a47b6738a6e65bc
#
_cell.length_a   1.000
_cell.length_b   1.000
_cell.length_c   1.000
_cell.angle_alpha   90.00
_cell.angle_beta   90.00
_cell.angle_gamma   90.00
#
_symmetry.space_group_name_H-M   'P 1'
#
loop_
_entity.id
_entity.type
_entity.pdbx_description
1 polymer ?
#
loop_
_entity_poly.entity_id
_entity_poly.type
_entity_poly.pdbx_seq_one_letter_code
_entity_poly.pdbx_strand_id
1 'polypeptide(L)'
;MRKSKSHLNASVRRILRVGITASICALAVCVLPASALGASDTTQFSVNAGALSFTSTPNVPDLGALTLNGQAQTLNAQMANFAVQDATGAGAGWNVTVAGDGAAGKSAVFKQYCSNGASACGAHTANSYVSGGATLPANSLTLSSTGAGFTAQNGTTGTAPTHSCNSGCFVDSASAVKVVSAAVGAGMGTYQANSYSSTSLALATPASLTVLPANELYRLDLVWSLNSGP
;
A
#
# COMPACT_ATOMS: atom_id res chain seq x y z
N MET A 1 27.17 49.19 -17.82
CA MET A 1 27.64 49.79 -19.11
C MET A 1 26.92 48.99 -20.20
N ARG A 2 26.12 49.48 -21.06
CA ARG A 2 26.03 50.62 -21.93
C ARG A 2 24.55 50.87 -22.24
N LYS A 3 24.13 52.10 -22.09
CA LYS A 3 22.89 52.69 -22.61
C LYS A 3 22.96 52.79 -24.16
N SER A 4 21.85 52.70 -24.83
CA SER A 4 21.65 53.55 -26.01
C SER A 4 20.20 53.88 -26.19
N LYS A 5 19.98 55.17 -26.25
CA LYS A 5 18.79 55.95 -26.50
C LYS A 5 18.63 56.22 -28.00
N SER A 6 17.45 56.74 -28.31
CA SER A 6 17.12 57.77 -29.30
C SER A 6 16.55 57.23 -30.62
N HIS A 7 15.65 57.88 -31.36
CA HIS A 7 15.17 59.28 -31.35
C HIS A 7 13.85 59.35 -32.09
N LEU A 8 13.06 60.33 -31.66
CA LEU A 8 11.95 61.01 -32.43
C LEU A 8 12.35 61.41 -33.86
N ASN A 9 11.40 61.43 -34.76
CA ASN A 9 11.24 62.67 -35.60
C ASN A 9 9.82 62.79 -36.11
N ALA A 10 9.24 63.90 -35.76
CA ALA A 10 8.05 64.52 -36.36
C ALA A 10 8.41 65.27 -37.61
N SER A 11 7.56 65.31 -38.61
CA SER A 11 7.58 66.39 -39.63
C SER A 11 6.19 66.58 -40.14
N VAL A 12 5.78 67.81 -39.90
CA VAL A 12 4.61 68.58 -40.40
C VAL A 12 4.83 69.01 -41.86
N ARG A 13 3.83 68.97 -42.72
CA ARG A 13 3.54 70.04 -43.66
C ARG A 13 2.15 69.95 -44.27
N ARG A 14 1.57 71.13 -44.30
CA ARG A 14 0.27 71.62 -44.73
C ARG A 14 0.08 71.64 -46.27
N ILE A 15 -1.23 71.95 -46.62
CA ILE A 15 -1.79 72.62 -47.76
C ILE A 15 -2.39 71.68 -48.83
N LEU A 16 -3.64 71.69 -49.21
CA LEU A 16 -4.35 72.76 -49.93
C LEU A 16 -5.85 72.42 -50.10
N ARG A 17 -6.71 73.43 -50.07
CA ARG A 17 -8.16 73.35 -50.29
C ARG A 17 -8.50 73.23 -51.78
N VAL A 18 -9.42 72.34 -52.13
CA VAL A 18 -10.33 72.56 -53.28
C VAL A 18 -11.68 71.91 -52.92
N GLY A 19 -12.72 72.71 -52.94
CA GLY A 19 -14.09 72.28 -52.70
C GLY A 19 -14.71 71.66 -53.95
N ILE A 20 -15.39 70.56 -53.75
CA ILE A 20 -16.39 70.07 -54.72
C ILE A 20 -17.55 69.54 -53.86
N THR A 21 -18.69 70.25 -54.02
CA THR A 21 -19.99 69.84 -53.52
C THR A 21 -20.49 68.67 -54.37
N ALA A 22 -20.53 67.47 -53.78
CA ALA A 22 -21.19 66.31 -54.35
C ALA A 22 -22.13 65.71 -53.33
N SER A 23 -23.39 65.61 -53.74
CA SER A 23 -24.54 65.05 -53.05
C SER A 23 -24.25 63.66 -52.48
N ILE A 24 -24.27 63.54 -51.17
CA ILE A 24 -24.08 62.26 -50.52
C ILE A 24 -25.44 61.64 -50.22
N CYS A 25 -25.81 60.67 -51.04
CA CYS A 25 -26.85 59.70 -50.67
C CYS A 25 -26.30 58.89 -49.49
N ALA A 26 -26.82 59.14 -48.29
CA ALA A 26 -26.44 58.41 -47.09
C ALA A 26 -26.99 56.98 -47.18
N LEU A 27 -26.14 56.02 -47.58
CA LEU A 27 -26.39 54.62 -47.37
C LEU A 27 -26.11 54.29 -45.88
N ALA A 28 -27.13 54.28 -45.07
CA ALA A 28 -27.04 53.82 -43.72
C ALA A 28 -26.81 52.25 -43.76
N VAL A 29 -25.57 51.86 -43.74
CA VAL A 29 -25.22 50.42 -43.47
C VAL A 29 -25.58 50.11 -42.01
N CYS A 30 -26.75 49.55 -41.78
CA CYS A 30 -27.08 48.91 -40.50
C CYS A 30 -26.10 47.77 -40.29
N VAL A 31 -25.02 48.03 -39.58
CA VAL A 31 -24.20 46.95 -39.00
C VAL A 31 -25.03 46.32 -37.87
N LEU A 32 -25.80 45.30 -38.20
CA LEU A 32 -26.42 44.45 -37.17
C LEU A 32 -25.28 43.78 -36.40
N PRO A 33 -25.24 43.89 -35.07
CA PRO A 33 -24.30 43.11 -34.31
C PRO A 33 -24.61 41.65 -34.58
N ALA A 34 -23.65 40.93 -35.16
CA ALA A 34 -23.73 39.46 -35.25
C ALA A 34 -23.78 38.92 -33.81
N SER A 35 -24.97 38.58 -33.36
CA SER A 35 -25.13 37.87 -32.11
C SER A 35 -24.36 36.54 -32.24
N ALA A 36 -23.24 36.45 -31.56
CA ALA A 36 -22.55 35.17 -31.43
C ALA A 36 -23.51 34.21 -30.72
N LEU A 37 -24.08 33.28 -31.49
CA LEU A 37 -24.85 32.17 -30.92
C LEU A 37 -23.86 31.24 -30.23
N GLY A 38 -23.64 31.47 -28.94
CA GLY A 38 -22.91 30.52 -28.11
C GLY A 38 -23.76 29.28 -27.95
N ALA A 39 -23.24 28.11 -28.37
CA ALA A 39 -23.81 26.82 -28.01
C ALA A 39 -23.22 26.43 -26.67
N SER A 40 -24.09 26.10 -25.71
CA SER A 40 -23.69 25.47 -24.45
C SER A 40 -23.90 23.97 -24.57
N ASP A 41 -22.89 23.20 -24.16
CA ASP A 41 -22.97 21.74 -24.07
C ASP A 41 -22.65 21.32 -22.65
N THR A 42 -23.26 20.23 -22.17
CA THR A 42 -23.03 19.65 -20.85
C THR A 42 -22.75 18.18 -20.98
N THR A 43 -21.69 17.72 -20.33
CA THR A 43 -21.36 16.29 -20.20
C THR A 43 -21.40 15.89 -18.72
N GLN A 44 -21.80 14.66 -18.44
CA GLN A 44 -21.94 14.13 -17.09
C GLN A 44 -21.46 12.68 -17.05
N PHE A 45 -20.90 12.27 -15.92
CA PHE A 45 -20.58 10.88 -15.61
C PHE A 45 -20.89 10.61 -14.14
N SER A 46 -21.09 9.34 -13.80
CA SER A 46 -21.27 8.87 -12.42
C SER A 46 -20.16 7.92 -12.04
N VAL A 47 -19.82 7.88 -10.75
CA VAL A 47 -18.80 6.98 -10.19
C VAL A 47 -19.46 6.09 -9.17
N ASN A 48 -19.25 4.77 -9.30
CA ASN A 48 -19.70 3.78 -8.32
C ASN A 48 -18.50 3.35 -7.46
N ALA A 49 -18.74 3.18 -6.16
CA ALA A 49 -17.73 2.69 -5.23
C ALA A 49 -17.33 1.24 -5.56
N GLY A 50 -16.04 0.97 -5.51
CA GLY A 50 -15.48 -0.37 -5.46
C GLY A 50 -15.27 -0.87 -4.03
N ALA A 51 -14.38 -1.85 -3.85
CA ALA A 51 -14.10 -2.48 -2.56
C ALA A 51 -12.70 -2.14 -2.03
N LEU A 52 -12.54 -2.25 -0.71
CA LEU A 52 -11.26 -2.36 -0.04
C LEU A 52 -10.89 -3.85 0.04
N SER A 53 -9.75 -4.24 -0.52
CA SER A 53 -9.36 -5.65 -0.60
C SER A 53 -7.86 -5.86 -0.71
N PHE A 54 -7.40 -7.05 -0.34
CA PHE A 54 -6.08 -7.52 -0.75
C PHE A 54 -6.13 -7.96 -2.22
N THR A 55 -5.26 -7.41 -3.05
CA THR A 55 -5.03 -7.90 -4.43
C THR A 55 -3.90 -8.94 -4.46
N SER A 56 -3.02 -8.90 -3.46
CA SER A 56 -2.08 -9.97 -3.11
C SER A 56 -2.06 -10.08 -1.59
N THR A 57 -2.35 -11.25 -1.07
CA THR A 57 -2.41 -11.50 0.38
C THR A 57 -1.03 -11.49 1.01
N PRO A 58 -0.88 -10.98 2.26
CA PRO A 58 0.35 -11.14 3.02
C PRO A 58 0.70 -12.63 3.20
N ASN A 59 1.98 -12.95 3.13
CA ASN A 59 2.49 -14.29 3.37
C ASN A 59 3.83 -14.24 4.09
N VAL A 60 3.93 -15.01 5.18
CA VAL A 60 5.18 -15.28 5.88
C VAL A 60 5.74 -16.58 5.31
N PRO A 61 6.94 -16.56 4.70
CA PRO A 61 7.55 -17.78 4.16
C PRO A 61 8.00 -18.72 5.28
N ASP A 62 8.28 -19.96 4.92
CA ASP A 62 8.92 -20.91 5.83
C ASP A 62 10.30 -20.38 6.25
N LEU A 63 10.58 -20.47 7.54
CA LEU A 63 11.82 -19.96 8.15
C LEU A 63 13.02 -20.91 7.98
N GLY A 64 12.79 -22.10 7.40
CA GLY A 64 13.82 -23.10 7.17
C GLY A 64 14.13 -23.96 8.40
N ALA A 65 15.28 -24.63 8.37
CA ALA A 65 15.72 -25.55 9.42
C ALA A 65 16.77 -24.91 10.32
N LEU A 66 16.73 -25.24 11.61
CA LEU A 66 17.69 -24.82 12.62
C LEU A 66 18.48 -26.03 13.13
N THR A 67 19.81 -25.91 13.19
CA THR A 67 20.68 -26.88 13.88
C THR A 67 21.03 -26.32 15.26
N LEU A 68 20.67 -27.05 16.31
CA LEU A 68 20.94 -26.63 17.69
C LEU A 68 22.44 -26.66 17.98
N ASN A 69 22.95 -25.62 18.63
CA ASN A 69 24.36 -25.48 19.04
C ASN A 69 24.53 -25.19 20.53
N GLY A 70 23.46 -25.41 21.32
CA GLY A 70 23.46 -25.15 22.76
C GLY A 70 23.32 -23.70 23.16
N GLN A 71 23.04 -22.79 22.19
CA GLN A 71 22.81 -21.36 22.42
C GLN A 71 21.47 -20.93 21.86
N ALA A 72 20.96 -19.80 22.34
CA ALA A 72 19.84 -19.12 21.70
C ALA A 72 20.25 -18.66 20.29
N GLN A 73 19.37 -18.83 19.33
CA GLN A 73 19.64 -18.53 17.93
C GLN A 73 18.49 -17.72 17.31
N THR A 74 18.76 -17.08 16.18
CA THR A 74 17.74 -16.36 15.41
C THR A 74 17.70 -16.89 13.99
N LEU A 75 16.53 -17.29 13.52
CA LEU A 75 16.24 -17.58 12.12
C LEU A 75 15.69 -16.34 11.45
N ASN A 76 16.21 -16.01 10.28
CA ASN A 76 15.74 -14.85 9.51
C ASN A 76 15.12 -15.29 8.20
N ALA A 77 14.11 -14.53 7.77
CA ALA A 77 13.51 -14.65 6.45
C ALA A 77 13.05 -13.27 5.94
N GLN A 78 12.78 -13.20 4.65
CA GLN A 78 12.23 -12.00 4.04
C GLN A 78 10.70 -12.11 3.98
N MET A 79 9.98 -11.12 4.50
CA MET A 79 8.53 -11.01 4.33
C MET A 79 8.19 -10.90 2.85
N ALA A 80 7.20 -11.67 2.40
CA ALA A 80 6.71 -11.57 1.03
C ALA A 80 5.99 -10.23 0.78
N ASN A 81 6.08 -9.75 -0.46
CA ASN A 81 5.33 -8.57 -0.87
C ASN A 81 3.83 -8.87 -0.86
N PHE A 82 3.02 -7.88 -0.52
CA PHE A 82 1.57 -7.96 -0.61
C PHE A 82 0.99 -6.64 -1.11
N ALA A 83 -0.26 -6.65 -1.56
CA ALA A 83 -0.86 -5.45 -2.12
C ALA A 83 -2.29 -5.25 -1.64
N VAL A 84 -2.63 -4.00 -1.38
CA VAL A 84 -3.96 -3.54 -0.98
C VAL A 84 -4.51 -2.62 -2.05
N GLN A 85 -5.78 -2.80 -2.40
CA GLN A 85 -6.55 -1.90 -3.23
C GLN A 85 -7.65 -1.25 -2.39
N ASP A 86 -7.67 0.07 -2.39
CA ASP A 86 -8.80 0.87 -1.93
C ASP A 86 -9.48 1.53 -3.13
N ALA A 87 -10.54 0.92 -3.60
CA ALA A 87 -11.39 1.44 -4.67
C ALA A 87 -12.71 2.02 -4.14
N THR A 88 -12.83 2.25 -2.84
CA THR A 88 -14.06 2.72 -2.21
C THR A 88 -14.44 4.15 -2.61
N GLY A 89 -13.45 4.96 -2.99
CA GLY A 89 -13.64 6.38 -3.28
C GLY A 89 -13.95 7.24 -2.06
N ALA A 90 -13.99 6.64 -0.86
CA ALA A 90 -14.35 7.33 0.38
C ALA A 90 -13.19 8.09 1.02
N GLY A 91 -11.94 7.66 0.77
CA GLY A 91 -10.76 8.24 1.39
C GLY A 91 -10.74 8.12 2.92
N ALA A 92 -11.44 7.13 3.48
CA ALA A 92 -11.53 6.92 4.93
C ALA A 92 -10.21 6.47 5.57
N GLY A 93 -9.24 6.05 4.73
CA GLY A 93 -8.05 5.34 5.17
C GLY A 93 -8.35 3.89 5.50
N TRP A 94 -7.31 3.14 5.82
CA TRP A 94 -7.40 1.72 6.16
C TRP A 94 -6.16 1.26 6.92
N ASN A 95 -6.25 0.09 7.55
CA ASN A 95 -5.09 -0.52 8.18
C ASN A 95 -5.04 -2.03 7.95
N VAL A 96 -3.83 -2.59 7.98
CA VAL A 96 -3.58 -4.03 8.00
C VAL A 96 -3.08 -4.40 9.38
N THR A 97 -3.72 -5.41 9.96
CA THR A 97 -3.27 -6.02 11.21
C THR A 97 -2.92 -7.49 11.01
N VAL A 98 -2.06 -8.01 11.88
CA VAL A 98 -1.73 -9.44 11.96
C VAL A 98 -1.80 -9.90 13.40
N ALA A 99 -2.24 -11.13 13.60
CA ALA A 99 -2.23 -11.82 14.89
C ALA A 99 -1.92 -13.31 14.67
N GLY A 100 -1.44 -13.98 15.70
CA GLY A 100 -1.46 -15.43 15.75
C GLY A 100 -2.91 -15.94 15.78
N ASP A 101 -3.23 -16.92 14.94
CA ASP A 101 -4.57 -17.51 14.85
C ASP A 101 -4.76 -18.58 15.93
N GLY A 102 -5.54 -18.27 16.97
CA GLY A 102 -5.89 -19.19 18.04
C GLY A 102 -7.21 -19.91 17.85
N ALA A 103 -7.80 -19.91 16.66
CA ALA A 103 -9.04 -20.63 16.38
C ALA A 103 -8.88 -22.16 16.58
N ALA A 104 -10.00 -22.88 16.64
CA ALA A 104 -9.97 -24.34 16.80
C ALA A 104 -9.15 -24.99 15.67
N GLY A 105 -8.21 -25.86 16.06
CA GLY A 105 -7.30 -26.52 15.13
C GLY A 105 -6.13 -25.65 14.63
N LYS A 106 -5.95 -24.45 15.19
CA LYS A 106 -4.89 -23.49 14.88
C LYS A 106 -4.00 -23.20 16.08
N SER A 107 -2.88 -22.51 15.86
CA SER A 107 -2.01 -22.08 16.95
C SER A 107 -1.51 -20.65 16.72
N ALA A 108 -1.75 -19.79 17.70
CA ALA A 108 -1.28 -18.41 17.72
C ALA A 108 0.21 -18.26 18.03
N VAL A 109 0.88 -19.35 18.40
CA VAL A 109 2.33 -19.44 18.67
C VAL A 109 2.92 -20.65 17.95
N PHE A 110 4.23 -20.67 17.77
CA PHE A 110 4.89 -21.86 17.23
C PHE A 110 4.67 -23.05 18.13
N LYS A 111 4.04 -24.08 17.61
CA LYS A 111 3.69 -25.31 18.32
C LYS A 111 3.99 -26.53 17.45
N GLN A 112 4.33 -27.62 18.11
CA GLN A 112 4.55 -28.93 17.49
C GLN A 112 3.35 -29.34 16.64
N TYR A 113 3.61 -29.64 15.37
CA TYR A 113 2.62 -29.98 14.35
C TYR A 113 3.07 -31.18 13.54
N CYS A 114 2.18 -32.16 13.36
CA CYS A 114 2.40 -33.30 12.48
C CYS A 114 2.07 -32.91 11.02
N SER A 115 3.06 -32.82 10.16
CA SER A 115 2.92 -32.31 8.79
C SER A 115 2.46 -33.33 7.77
N ASN A 116 2.49 -34.63 8.11
CA ASN A 116 2.17 -35.71 7.17
C ASN A 116 1.21 -36.74 7.78
N GLY A 117 0.79 -37.74 6.99
CA GLY A 117 -0.16 -38.75 7.39
C GLY A 117 0.20 -39.40 8.72
N ALA A 118 -0.80 -39.87 9.47
CA ALA A 118 -0.70 -40.39 10.85
C ALA A 118 0.41 -41.41 11.08
N SER A 119 0.74 -42.22 10.05
CA SER A 119 1.84 -43.20 10.13
C SER A 119 3.23 -42.56 10.15
N ALA A 120 3.34 -41.29 9.76
CA ALA A 120 4.62 -40.60 9.70
C ALA A 120 5.00 -39.88 11.00
N CYS A 121 4.02 -39.61 11.88
CA CYS A 121 4.21 -38.96 13.18
C CYS A 121 3.90 -39.87 14.38
N GLY A 122 4.05 -41.17 14.21
CA GLY A 122 3.78 -42.13 15.28
C GLY A 122 2.33 -42.13 15.74
N ALA A 123 2.09 -41.83 17.03
CA ALA A 123 0.74 -41.80 17.62
C ALA A 123 -0.02 -40.46 17.38
N HIS A 124 0.61 -39.47 16.77
CA HIS A 124 -0.01 -38.14 16.59
C HIS A 124 -0.92 -38.10 15.38
N THR A 125 -2.01 -37.34 15.48
CA THR A 125 -2.94 -37.16 14.38
C THR A 125 -2.31 -36.38 13.23
N ALA A 126 -2.49 -36.89 12.02
CA ALA A 126 -2.01 -36.22 10.79
C ALA A 126 -2.57 -34.82 10.60
N ASN A 127 -1.75 -33.94 10.07
CA ASN A 127 -2.13 -32.55 9.73
C ASN A 127 -2.80 -31.80 10.89
N SER A 128 -2.28 -32.02 12.11
CA SER A 128 -2.81 -31.39 13.31
C SER A 128 -1.70 -30.99 14.30
N TYR A 129 -2.04 -30.08 15.19
CA TYR A 129 -1.20 -29.73 16.32
C TYR A 129 -1.20 -30.86 17.37
N VAL A 130 -0.03 -31.16 17.90
CA VAL A 130 0.12 -32.19 18.94
C VAL A 130 -0.44 -31.64 20.25
N SER A 131 -1.36 -32.37 20.86
CA SER A 131 -1.88 -32.03 22.19
C SER A 131 -0.76 -32.14 23.25
N GLY A 132 -0.55 -31.08 24.02
CA GLY A 132 0.57 -31.01 24.96
C GLY A 132 1.97 -30.98 24.32
N GLY A 133 2.04 -30.83 22.98
CA GLY A 133 3.29 -30.77 22.25
C GLY A 133 4.15 -29.55 22.59
N ALA A 134 5.43 -29.58 22.18
CA ALA A 134 6.38 -28.51 22.42
C ALA A 134 5.91 -27.19 21.79
N THR A 135 6.16 -26.07 22.47
CA THR A 135 5.78 -24.73 22.02
C THR A 135 6.93 -23.74 22.22
N LEU A 136 7.01 -22.72 21.37
CA LEU A 136 7.76 -21.51 21.68
C LEU A 136 6.84 -20.54 22.45
N PRO A 137 7.42 -19.66 23.27
CA PRO A 137 6.64 -18.59 23.89
C PRO A 137 6.08 -17.64 22.83
N ALA A 138 5.00 -16.95 23.13
CA ALA A 138 4.54 -15.82 22.32
C ALA A 138 5.63 -14.74 22.27
N ASN A 139 5.57 -13.92 21.21
CA ASN A 139 6.56 -12.87 20.96
C ASN A 139 7.96 -13.41 20.61
N SER A 140 8.02 -14.56 19.97
CA SER A 140 9.24 -15.13 19.41
C SER A 140 9.49 -14.70 17.96
N LEU A 141 8.43 -14.38 17.20
CA LEU A 141 8.54 -13.92 15.79
C LEU A 141 8.33 -12.41 15.70
N THR A 142 9.36 -11.73 15.25
CA THR A 142 9.33 -10.29 14.99
C THR A 142 9.22 -10.02 13.49
N LEU A 143 8.33 -9.11 13.09
CA LEU A 143 8.30 -8.49 11.77
C LEU A 143 8.85 -7.07 11.87
N SER A 144 9.88 -6.76 11.10
CA SER A 144 10.43 -5.41 10.94
C SER A 144 10.19 -4.91 9.52
N SER A 145 9.64 -3.71 9.39
CA SER A 145 9.47 -3.02 8.11
C SER A 145 10.53 -1.95 7.85
N THR A 146 11.65 -2.01 8.58
CA THR A 146 12.78 -1.09 8.36
C THR A 146 13.28 -1.20 6.92
N GLY A 147 13.29 -0.08 6.20
CA GLY A 147 13.68 -0.02 4.79
C GLY A 147 12.63 -0.51 3.79
N ALA A 148 11.53 -1.09 4.25
CA ALA A 148 10.41 -1.43 3.40
C ALA A 148 9.69 -0.17 2.89
N GLY A 149 9.05 -0.28 1.75
CA GLY A 149 8.36 0.82 1.09
C GLY A 149 7.05 0.41 0.45
N PHE A 150 6.46 1.35 -0.26
CA PHE A 150 5.25 1.13 -1.06
C PHE A 150 5.48 1.54 -2.50
N THR A 151 5.03 0.71 -3.42
CA THR A 151 4.95 1.04 -4.85
C THR A 151 3.50 1.20 -5.26
N ALA A 152 3.16 2.38 -5.78
CA ALA A 152 1.87 2.63 -6.40
C ALA A 152 1.74 1.80 -7.68
N GLN A 153 0.59 1.17 -7.88
CA GLN A 153 0.30 0.30 -9.03
C GLN A 153 -0.92 0.81 -9.81
N ASN A 154 -1.09 0.31 -11.03
CA ASN A 154 -2.27 0.55 -11.86
C ASN A 154 -2.60 2.04 -12.06
N GLY A 155 -1.58 2.89 -12.23
CA GLY A 155 -1.78 4.34 -12.38
C GLY A 155 -2.20 5.07 -11.11
N THR A 156 -2.11 4.43 -9.96
CA THR A 156 -2.39 5.05 -8.66
C THR A 156 -1.49 6.25 -8.42
N THR A 157 -2.09 7.34 -8.00
CA THR A 157 -1.43 8.58 -7.58
C THR A 157 -1.94 8.99 -6.20
N GLY A 158 -1.17 9.75 -5.45
CA GLY A 158 -1.58 10.22 -4.13
C GLY A 158 -0.62 9.77 -3.02
N THR A 159 -1.04 9.99 -1.79
CA THR A 159 -0.23 9.67 -0.60
C THR A 159 -0.25 8.17 -0.34
N ALA A 160 0.94 7.57 -0.29
CA ALA A 160 1.11 6.17 0.05
C ALA A 160 0.73 5.87 1.51
N PRO A 161 0.36 4.62 1.83
CA PRO A 161 0.28 4.17 3.22
C PRO A 161 1.67 4.16 3.88
N THR A 162 1.70 3.89 5.18
CA THR A 162 2.92 3.83 5.98
C THR A 162 3.04 2.50 6.71
N HIS A 163 4.27 2.04 6.91
CA HIS A 163 4.54 0.90 7.78
C HIS A 163 4.53 1.30 9.25
N SER A 164 3.97 0.43 10.10
CA SER A 164 3.88 0.65 11.55
C SER A 164 4.92 -0.13 12.36
N CYS A 165 5.60 -1.12 11.75
CA CYS A 165 6.56 -2.01 12.41
C CYS A 165 8.03 -1.65 12.14
N ASN A 166 8.38 -0.36 12.00
CA ASN A 166 9.75 0.06 11.70
C ASN A 166 10.77 -0.33 12.79
N SER A 167 10.33 -0.43 14.05
CA SER A 167 11.17 -0.90 15.17
C SER A 167 10.97 -2.37 15.51
N GLY A 168 10.23 -3.11 14.66
CA GLY A 168 9.83 -4.48 14.90
C GLY A 168 8.51 -4.60 15.69
N CYS A 169 7.69 -5.55 15.29
CA CYS A 169 6.43 -5.92 15.95
C CYS A 169 6.39 -7.44 16.13
N PHE A 170 5.96 -7.91 17.27
CA PHE A 170 5.70 -9.33 17.47
C PHE A 170 4.39 -9.73 16.79
N VAL A 171 4.43 -10.77 15.97
CA VAL A 171 3.29 -11.22 15.16
C VAL A 171 2.74 -12.59 15.57
N ASP A 172 3.40 -13.29 16.47
CA ASP A 172 3.09 -14.63 16.99
C ASP A 172 2.40 -14.57 18.36
N SER A 173 1.39 -13.73 18.47
CA SER A 173 0.52 -13.68 19.65
C SER A 173 -0.93 -13.51 19.22
N ALA A 174 -1.88 -13.86 20.10
CA ALA A 174 -3.31 -13.69 19.83
C ALA A 174 -3.73 -12.21 19.76
N SER A 175 -2.89 -11.29 20.22
CA SER A 175 -3.15 -9.84 20.16
C SER A 175 -2.77 -9.31 18.78
N ALA A 176 -3.74 -8.74 18.08
CA ALA A 176 -3.49 -8.15 16.76
C ALA A 176 -2.57 -6.92 16.85
N VAL A 177 -1.60 -6.85 15.96
CA VAL A 177 -0.70 -5.71 15.82
C VAL A 177 -0.89 -5.07 14.45
N LYS A 178 -0.92 -3.74 14.41
CA LYS A 178 -1.02 -2.96 13.16
C LYS A 178 0.35 -2.94 12.48
N VAL A 179 0.40 -3.37 11.22
CA VAL A 179 1.64 -3.45 10.43
C VAL A 179 1.71 -2.42 9.32
N VAL A 180 0.56 -2.00 8.79
CA VAL A 180 0.43 -0.95 7.78
C VAL A 180 -0.76 -0.07 8.13
N SER A 181 -0.65 1.23 7.84
CA SER A 181 -1.74 2.18 8.01
C SER A 181 -1.76 3.20 6.87
N ALA A 182 -2.94 3.45 6.33
CA ALA A 182 -3.23 4.58 5.46
C ALA A 182 -4.08 5.58 6.23
N ALA A 183 -3.59 6.80 6.41
CA ALA A 183 -4.35 7.87 7.02
C ALA A 183 -5.57 8.27 6.17
N VAL A 184 -6.48 9.03 6.73
CA VAL A 184 -7.58 9.63 5.98
C VAL A 184 -7.02 10.41 4.78
N GLY A 185 -7.54 10.17 3.59
CA GLY A 185 -7.06 10.72 2.32
C GLY A 185 -5.82 10.07 1.74
N ALA A 186 -5.23 9.07 2.41
CA ALA A 186 -4.10 8.29 1.92
C ALA A 186 -4.51 6.88 1.51
N GLY A 187 -3.66 6.20 0.75
CA GLY A 187 -3.83 4.79 0.39
C GLY A 187 -4.95 4.49 -0.60
N MET A 188 -5.57 5.50 -1.22
CA MET A 188 -6.57 5.30 -2.28
C MET A 188 -5.90 4.76 -3.55
N GLY A 189 -6.55 3.81 -4.22
CA GLY A 189 -6.01 3.07 -5.37
C GLY A 189 -5.30 1.79 -4.94
N THR A 190 -4.24 1.40 -5.63
CA THR A 190 -3.53 0.14 -5.35
C THR A 190 -2.08 0.40 -4.95
N TYR A 191 -1.70 -0.09 -3.79
CA TYR A 191 -0.34 0.00 -3.27
C TYR A 191 0.21 -1.38 -2.92
N GLN A 192 1.43 -1.67 -3.37
CA GLN A 192 2.18 -2.86 -2.99
C GLN A 192 3.19 -2.51 -1.90
N ALA A 193 3.08 -3.17 -0.76
CA ALA A 193 4.11 -3.21 0.26
C ALA A 193 5.26 -4.11 -0.22
N ASN A 194 6.47 -3.59 -0.25
CA ASN A 194 7.63 -4.28 -0.82
C ASN A 194 8.95 -3.81 -0.19
N SER A 195 10.05 -4.26 -0.80
CA SER A 195 11.41 -3.89 -0.36
C SER A 195 11.72 -4.32 1.08
N TYR A 196 11.07 -5.37 1.56
CA TYR A 196 11.43 -5.96 2.84
C TYR A 196 12.85 -6.52 2.80
N SER A 197 13.62 -6.30 3.86
CA SER A 197 14.96 -6.85 3.98
C SER A 197 14.94 -8.37 4.15
N SER A 198 16.06 -9.05 3.87
CA SER A 198 16.22 -10.49 4.11
C SER A 198 16.09 -10.89 5.59
N THR A 199 16.14 -9.91 6.50
CA THR A 199 16.00 -10.08 7.95
C THR A 199 14.72 -9.44 8.49
N SER A 200 13.76 -9.12 7.62
CA SER A 200 12.50 -8.49 8.03
C SER A 200 11.65 -9.37 8.92
N LEU A 201 11.82 -10.69 8.85
CA LEU A 201 11.28 -11.66 9.78
C LEU A 201 12.44 -12.25 10.59
N ALA A 202 12.32 -12.24 11.91
CA ALA A 202 13.31 -12.77 12.83
C ALA A 202 12.62 -13.63 13.91
N LEU A 203 12.86 -14.94 13.89
CA LEU A 203 12.40 -15.87 14.90
C LEU A 203 13.50 -16.10 15.92
N ALA A 204 13.28 -15.66 17.15
CA ALA A 204 14.16 -15.95 18.28
C ALA A 204 13.84 -17.33 18.86
N THR A 205 14.84 -18.19 18.95
CA THR A 205 14.70 -19.53 19.52
C THR A 205 15.56 -19.69 20.78
N PRO A 206 15.02 -20.32 21.85
CA PRO A 206 15.80 -20.54 23.07
C PRO A 206 16.86 -21.63 22.84
N ALA A 207 17.92 -21.59 23.65
CA ALA A 207 18.97 -22.63 23.66
C ALA A 207 18.41 -24.04 24.00
N SER A 208 17.31 -24.10 24.74
CA SER A 208 16.63 -25.31 25.19
C SER A 208 15.51 -25.78 24.28
N LEU A 209 15.50 -25.34 23.00
CA LEU A 209 14.49 -25.78 22.06
C LEU A 209 14.50 -27.31 21.89
N THR A 210 13.32 -27.91 21.95
CA THR A 210 13.17 -29.35 21.80
C THR A 210 13.30 -29.79 20.35
N VAL A 211 14.13 -30.79 20.06
CA VAL A 211 14.15 -31.45 18.76
C VAL A 211 12.90 -32.30 18.62
N LEU A 212 12.15 -32.07 17.55
CA LEU A 212 10.92 -32.81 17.29
C LEU A 212 11.20 -34.11 16.55
N PRO A 213 10.32 -35.14 16.69
CA PRO A 213 10.39 -36.36 15.88
C PRO A 213 10.36 -36.10 14.38
N ALA A 214 10.74 -37.09 13.59
CA ALA A 214 10.67 -37.03 12.15
C ALA A 214 9.24 -36.70 11.67
N ASN A 215 9.12 -35.86 10.63
CA ASN A 215 7.86 -35.37 10.06
C ASN A 215 7.03 -34.43 10.95
N GLU A 216 7.61 -34.00 12.06
CA GLU A 216 7.03 -32.97 12.90
C GLU A 216 7.86 -31.69 12.82
N LEU A 217 7.18 -30.57 12.97
CA LEU A 217 7.79 -29.23 12.88
C LEU A 217 7.10 -28.27 13.84
N TYR A 218 7.74 -27.14 14.13
CA TYR A 218 7.09 -26.02 14.78
C TYR A 218 6.32 -25.23 13.75
N ARG A 219 5.02 -25.06 13.93
CA ARG A 219 4.12 -24.33 13.05
C ARG A 219 3.37 -23.25 13.82
N LEU A 220 3.16 -22.13 13.17
CA LEU A 220 2.34 -21.00 13.60
C LEU A 220 1.29 -20.74 12.52
N ASP A 221 0.06 -20.46 12.90
CA ASP A 221 -0.96 -19.92 12.01
C ASP A 221 -1.12 -18.41 12.27
N LEU A 222 -1.20 -17.62 11.20
CA LEU A 222 -1.40 -16.18 11.28
C LEU A 222 -2.70 -15.79 10.60
N VAL A 223 -3.38 -14.81 11.16
CA VAL A 223 -4.53 -14.16 10.54
C VAL A 223 -4.18 -12.71 10.22
N TRP A 224 -4.37 -12.34 8.96
CA TRP A 224 -4.20 -10.99 8.44
C TRP A 224 -5.56 -10.36 8.22
N SER A 225 -5.78 -9.18 8.74
CA SER A 225 -7.05 -8.46 8.61
C SER A 225 -6.81 -7.10 7.97
N LEU A 226 -7.69 -6.76 7.03
CA LEU A 226 -7.74 -5.45 6.38
C LEU A 226 -9.00 -4.73 6.87
N ASN A 227 -8.81 -3.59 7.49
CA ASN A 227 -9.87 -2.84 8.14
C ASN A 227 -9.99 -1.44 7.53
N SER A 228 -11.22 -0.93 7.39
CA SER A 228 -11.47 0.46 7.06
C SER A 228 -11.15 1.35 8.25
N GLY A 229 -10.58 2.53 7.97
CA GLY A 229 -10.05 3.46 8.97
C GLY A 229 -8.57 3.21 9.30
N PRO A 230 -7.84 4.27 9.68
CA PRO A 230 -6.40 4.23 9.94
C PRO A 230 -6.01 3.53 11.23
#